data_d800081e3ac342bd0660bd9676e7f412
#
_entry.id   d800081e3ac342bd0660bd9676e7f412
#
_cell.length_a   1.000
_cell.length_b   1.000
_cell.length_c   1.000
_cell.angle_alpha   90.00
_cell.angle_beta   90.00
_cell.angle_gamma   90.00
#
_symmetry.space_group_name_H-M   'P 1'
#
loop_
_entity.id
_entity.type
_entity.pdbx_description
1 polymer ?
#
loop_
_entity_poly.entity_id
_entity_poly.type
_entity_poly.pdbx_seq_one_letter_code
_entity_poly.pdbx_strand_id
1 'polypeptide(L)'
;MKFILCSLLLSVGLAGPSFALAQDERPSTEWTDAEIEAAVNRVRAGRDLNPASWPDGARVAVLLSFDVDNETIWLRNNDTNVGGLSQGEYGSRVALGRVLDLLDEYDIAASFFGPAVSFSLAPQMIEKIQASGRHEIGIHGWIHERNATLPKDEEERLLRKAVDRMTELVGKRPIGYRAPSWNFSDNTLDLLMDMGFLYDSSLMADDRPYEIVANGEPTGFVELPVDWILDDAPLMNPLGDRYSNPRDVLQVYKDEFDVAYEEGTTFVLTMHPHYIGHRSRIVVLRELIEHIRQKPGVWFGTHEDAVRWVRKEAGMDDE
;
A
#
# COMPACT_ATOMS: atom_id res chain seq x y z
N MET A 1 -0.63 -20.63 70.90
CA MET A 1 -1.42 -21.10 69.78
C MET A 1 -2.50 -20.08 69.52
N LYS A 2 -2.30 -19.23 68.51
CA LYS A 2 -3.32 -18.30 68.01
C LYS A 2 -3.45 -18.54 66.51
N PHE A 3 -4.60 -19.04 66.08
CA PHE A 3 -4.95 -19.19 64.67
C PHE A 3 -5.39 -17.85 64.12
N ILE A 4 -4.74 -17.40 63.04
CA ILE A 4 -5.17 -16.25 62.23
C ILE A 4 -5.94 -16.81 61.06
N LEU A 5 -7.23 -16.49 60.98
CA LEU A 5 -8.10 -16.75 59.82
C LEU A 5 -7.79 -15.70 58.75
N CYS A 6 -7.34 -16.13 57.61
CA CYS A 6 -7.18 -15.27 56.44
C CYS A 6 -8.42 -15.40 55.56
N SER A 7 -9.24 -14.34 55.53
CA SER A 7 -10.44 -14.28 54.69
C SER A 7 -10.05 -13.97 53.24
N LEU A 8 -10.27 -14.91 52.30
CA LEU A 8 -10.14 -14.72 50.85
C LEU A 8 -11.40 -14.00 50.35
N LEU A 9 -11.27 -12.76 49.94
CA LEU A 9 -12.27 -12.05 49.16
C LEU A 9 -12.13 -12.46 47.68
N LEU A 10 -13.09 -13.26 47.19
CA LEU A 10 -13.27 -13.52 45.75
C LEU A 10 -13.96 -12.29 45.14
N SER A 11 -13.20 -11.54 44.33
CA SER A 11 -13.78 -10.56 43.43
C SER A 11 -14.22 -11.28 42.14
N VAL A 12 -15.53 -11.44 41.98
CA VAL A 12 -16.14 -11.89 40.72
C VAL A 12 -16.12 -10.71 39.75
N GLY A 13 -15.15 -10.70 38.86
CA GLY A 13 -15.15 -9.82 37.70
C GLY A 13 -16.17 -10.30 36.68
N LEU A 14 -17.21 -9.51 36.46
CA LEU A 14 -18.13 -9.68 35.33
C LEU A 14 -17.38 -9.37 34.05
N ALA A 15 -16.86 -10.39 33.36
CA ALA A 15 -16.41 -10.28 31.97
C ALA A 15 -17.69 -10.26 31.11
N GLY A 16 -17.98 -9.11 30.50
CA GLY A 16 -18.95 -9.01 29.41
C GLY A 16 -18.48 -9.83 28.20
N PRO A 17 -19.39 -10.35 27.38
CA PRO A 17 -19.01 -11.14 26.23
C PRO A 17 -18.30 -10.26 25.21
N SER A 18 -17.00 -10.46 25.04
CA SER A 18 -16.30 -10.03 23.84
C SER A 18 -16.82 -10.86 22.68
N PHE A 19 -17.64 -10.26 21.83
CA PHE A 19 -17.91 -10.81 20.49
C PHE A 19 -16.67 -10.57 19.61
N ALA A 20 -15.60 -11.34 19.83
CA ALA A 20 -14.68 -11.63 18.75
C ALA A 20 -15.47 -12.52 17.78
N LEU A 21 -15.60 -12.12 16.52
CA LEU A 21 -16.00 -13.02 15.46
C LEU A 21 -14.95 -14.13 15.48
N ALA A 22 -15.32 -15.29 15.99
CA ALA A 22 -14.46 -16.46 15.98
C ALA A 22 -14.18 -16.76 14.51
N GLN A 23 -12.92 -16.66 14.07
CA GLN A 23 -12.50 -17.36 12.87
C GLN A 23 -12.94 -18.81 13.05
N ASP A 24 -13.63 -19.36 12.05
CA ASP A 24 -14.05 -20.74 12.07
C ASP A 24 -12.81 -21.62 12.29
N GLU A 25 -12.70 -22.23 13.47
CA GLU A 25 -11.54 -23.05 13.85
C GLU A 25 -11.46 -24.36 13.03
N ARG A 26 -12.52 -24.63 12.21
CA ARG A 26 -12.55 -25.80 11.34
C ARG A 26 -11.54 -25.64 10.20
N PRO A 27 -10.78 -26.68 9.86
CA PRO A 27 -9.92 -26.66 8.68
C PRO A 27 -10.74 -26.37 7.41
N SER A 28 -10.23 -25.58 6.49
CA SER A 28 -10.90 -25.26 5.22
C SER A 28 -11.24 -26.51 4.37
N THR A 29 -10.58 -27.64 4.64
CA THR A 29 -10.90 -28.95 4.03
C THR A 29 -12.27 -29.51 4.46
N GLU A 30 -12.86 -28.94 5.50
CA GLU A 30 -14.19 -29.30 6.03
C GLU A 30 -15.27 -28.28 5.69
N TRP A 31 -14.94 -27.22 4.93
CA TRP A 31 -15.88 -26.21 4.50
C TRP A 31 -16.81 -26.76 3.43
N THR A 32 -18.07 -26.34 3.46
CA THR A 32 -19.02 -26.58 2.38
C THR A 32 -18.74 -25.68 1.17
N ASP A 33 -19.25 -26.06 0.01
CA ASP A 33 -19.14 -25.25 -1.21
C ASP A 33 -19.67 -23.82 -0.98
N ALA A 34 -20.77 -23.66 -0.23
CA ALA A 34 -21.36 -22.36 0.08
C ALA A 34 -20.43 -21.51 0.99
N GLU A 35 -19.73 -22.10 1.95
CA GLU A 35 -18.75 -21.40 2.79
C GLU A 35 -17.53 -20.97 1.97
N ILE A 36 -17.06 -21.82 1.07
CA ILE A 36 -15.97 -21.49 0.14
C ILE A 36 -16.40 -20.35 -0.79
N GLU A 37 -17.59 -20.43 -1.37
CA GLU A 37 -18.14 -19.39 -2.23
C GLU A 37 -18.29 -18.05 -1.50
N ALA A 38 -18.82 -18.05 -0.29
CA ALA A 38 -18.98 -16.86 0.53
C ALA A 38 -17.61 -16.22 0.87
N ALA A 39 -16.62 -17.02 1.25
CA ALA A 39 -15.28 -16.55 1.57
C ALA A 39 -14.61 -15.91 0.33
N VAL A 40 -14.70 -16.56 -0.83
CA VAL A 40 -14.07 -16.09 -2.06
C VAL A 40 -14.79 -14.86 -2.63
N ASN A 41 -16.11 -14.75 -2.50
CA ASN A 41 -16.89 -13.65 -3.07
C ASN A 41 -16.99 -12.41 -2.16
N ARG A 42 -16.37 -12.44 -0.99
CA ARG A 42 -16.40 -11.31 -0.06
C ARG A 42 -15.85 -10.03 -0.69
N VAL A 43 -14.68 -10.12 -1.33
CA VAL A 43 -14.07 -9.04 -2.12
C VAL A 43 -13.46 -9.66 -3.38
N ARG A 44 -13.83 -9.17 -4.54
CA ARG A 44 -13.35 -9.66 -5.83
C ARG A 44 -13.14 -8.55 -6.83
N ALA A 45 -12.35 -8.85 -7.88
CA ALA A 45 -12.31 -8.02 -9.06
C ALA A 45 -13.65 -8.08 -9.79
N GLY A 46 -14.16 -6.92 -10.15
CA GLY A 46 -15.37 -6.73 -10.91
C GLY A 46 -15.09 -6.25 -12.34
N ARG A 47 -15.71 -5.13 -12.71
CA ARG A 47 -15.60 -4.55 -14.05
C ARG A 47 -14.18 -4.07 -14.33
N ASP A 48 -13.61 -4.43 -15.47
CA ASP A 48 -12.39 -3.82 -16.03
C ASP A 48 -12.64 -2.33 -16.27
N LEU A 49 -11.78 -1.49 -15.72
CA LEU A 49 -11.83 -0.03 -15.82
C LEU A 49 -10.68 0.53 -16.66
N ASN A 50 -9.92 -0.31 -17.35
CA ASN A 50 -8.82 0.18 -18.19
C ASN A 50 -9.37 1.13 -19.27
N PRO A 51 -8.93 2.40 -19.33
CA PRO A 51 -9.46 3.34 -20.30
C PRO A 51 -8.97 3.02 -21.72
N ALA A 52 -9.70 3.49 -22.73
CA ALA A 52 -9.26 3.34 -24.12
C ALA A 52 -7.96 4.07 -24.43
N SER A 53 -7.64 5.10 -23.69
CA SER A 53 -6.35 5.80 -23.69
C SER A 53 -6.15 6.55 -22.38
N TRP A 54 -4.92 6.74 -21.98
CA TRP A 54 -4.50 7.54 -20.85
C TRP A 54 -4.39 9.04 -21.21
N PRO A 55 -4.15 9.96 -20.28
CA PRO A 55 -3.99 11.39 -20.58
C PRO A 55 -3.08 11.64 -21.76
N ASP A 56 -3.35 12.71 -22.51
CA ASP A 56 -2.63 13.09 -23.73
C ASP A 56 -2.62 12.03 -24.84
N GLY A 57 -3.58 11.09 -24.81
CA GLY A 57 -3.68 9.98 -25.76
C GLY A 57 -2.61 8.91 -25.57
N ALA A 58 -2.02 8.84 -24.37
CA ALA A 58 -1.01 7.83 -24.06
C ALA A 58 -1.61 6.42 -24.07
N ARG A 59 -0.75 5.47 -24.44
CA ARG A 59 -1.09 4.05 -24.56
C ARG A 59 -1.04 3.32 -23.20
N VAL A 60 -0.07 3.69 -22.36
CA VAL A 60 0.21 3.06 -21.07
C VAL A 60 0.37 4.12 -19.98
N ALA A 61 -0.13 3.82 -18.79
CA ALA A 61 0.16 4.61 -17.60
C ALA A 61 1.28 3.95 -16.79
N VAL A 62 2.29 4.73 -16.43
CA VAL A 62 3.38 4.33 -15.53
C VAL A 62 3.17 5.00 -14.18
N LEU A 63 2.89 4.21 -13.17
CA LEU A 63 2.60 4.64 -11.82
C LEU A 63 3.74 4.18 -10.89
N LEU A 64 4.69 5.06 -10.67
CA LEU A 64 5.77 4.79 -9.71
C LEU A 64 5.29 5.13 -8.31
N SER A 65 5.41 4.20 -7.38
CA SER A 65 5.04 4.43 -5.99
C SER A 65 6.13 4.02 -5.01
N PHE A 66 6.13 4.68 -3.85
CA PHE A 66 7.10 4.47 -2.80
C PHE A 66 6.41 4.30 -1.46
N ASP A 67 6.57 3.12 -0.85
CA ASP A 67 6.09 2.85 0.50
C ASP A 67 7.17 3.31 1.50
N VAL A 68 6.87 4.41 2.21
CA VAL A 68 7.81 5.12 3.09
C VAL A 68 7.78 4.54 4.49
N ASP A 69 8.06 3.25 4.60
CA ASP A 69 7.93 2.48 5.84
C ASP A 69 8.98 2.85 6.89
N ASN A 70 10.22 2.98 6.43
CA ASN A 70 11.35 3.31 7.29
C ASN A 70 11.42 2.40 8.54
N GLU A 71 11.46 2.95 9.76
CA GLU A 71 11.59 2.21 11.01
C GLU A 71 10.34 1.38 11.36
N THR A 72 9.19 1.67 10.77
CA THR A 72 7.91 1.05 11.17
C THR A 72 7.85 -0.45 10.90
N ILE A 73 8.61 -0.97 9.94
CA ILE A 73 8.68 -2.43 9.68
C ILE A 73 9.27 -3.21 10.84
N TRP A 74 10.10 -2.58 11.69
CA TRP A 74 10.59 -3.17 12.95
C TRP A 74 9.62 -2.86 14.09
N LEU A 75 9.21 -1.59 14.23
CA LEU A 75 8.37 -1.14 15.33
C LEU A 75 7.04 -1.89 15.41
N ARG A 76 6.43 -2.25 14.27
CA ARG A 76 5.19 -3.04 14.23
C ARG A 76 5.27 -4.40 14.94
N ASN A 77 6.48 -4.94 15.05
CA ASN A 77 6.77 -6.22 15.72
C ASN A 77 7.33 -6.02 17.14
N ASN A 78 7.23 -4.81 17.70
CA ASN A 78 7.88 -4.41 18.96
C ASN A 78 9.41 -4.60 18.94
N ASP A 79 10.02 -4.63 17.76
CA ASP A 79 11.47 -4.72 17.61
C ASP A 79 12.10 -3.32 17.68
N THR A 80 12.89 -3.10 18.71
CA THR A 80 13.61 -1.85 18.94
C THR A 80 15.12 -2.02 18.75
N ASN A 81 15.53 -3.05 18.01
CA ASN A 81 16.94 -3.30 17.71
C ASN A 81 17.54 -2.12 16.94
N VAL A 82 18.59 -1.52 17.50
CA VAL A 82 19.24 -0.32 16.93
C VAL A 82 19.74 -0.55 15.50
N GLY A 83 20.24 -1.76 15.19
CA GLY A 83 20.71 -2.10 13.86
C GLY A 83 19.58 -2.10 12.83
N GLY A 84 18.42 -2.67 13.18
CA GLY A 84 17.21 -2.64 12.35
C GLY A 84 16.69 -1.21 12.18
N LEU A 85 16.46 -0.49 13.26
CA LEU A 85 15.97 0.88 13.20
C LEU A 85 16.89 1.80 12.37
N SER A 86 18.20 1.60 12.40
CA SER A 86 19.15 2.37 11.59
C SER A 86 19.00 2.11 10.07
N GLN A 87 18.52 0.95 9.67
CA GLN A 87 18.18 0.68 8.26
C GLN A 87 16.94 1.47 7.84
N GLY A 88 15.93 1.56 8.70
CA GLY A 88 14.76 2.40 8.48
C GLY A 88 15.14 3.89 8.39
N GLU A 89 15.97 4.38 9.33
CA GLU A 89 16.48 5.76 9.33
C GLU A 89 17.21 6.12 8.03
N TYR A 90 17.89 5.16 7.40
CA TYR A 90 18.53 5.39 6.10
C TYR A 90 17.50 5.84 5.04
N GLY A 91 16.27 5.35 5.09
CA GLY A 91 15.17 5.74 4.21
C GLY A 91 14.90 7.24 4.27
N SER A 92 14.63 7.77 5.45
CA SER A 92 14.32 9.19 5.68
C SER A 92 15.53 10.11 5.52
N ARG A 93 16.71 9.64 5.94
CA ARG A 93 17.92 10.45 6.02
C ARG A 93 18.65 10.61 4.70
N VAL A 94 18.68 9.56 3.86
CA VAL A 94 19.50 9.51 2.64
C VAL A 94 18.68 9.13 1.41
N ALA A 95 17.93 8.04 1.50
CA ALA A 95 17.39 7.38 0.32
C ALA A 95 16.25 8.15 -0.33
N LEU A 96 15.32 8.69 0.47
CA LEU A 96 14.22 9.50 -0.06
C LEU A 96 14.72 10.71 -0.86
N GLY A 97 15.73 11.43 -0.35
CA GLY A 97 16.31 12.55 -1.11
C GLY A 97 16.86 12.10 -2.46
N ARG A 98 17.57 10.96 -2.50
CA ARG A 98 18.10 10.42 -3.75
C ARG A 98 17.03 9.97 -4.75
N VAL A 99 15.91 9.44 -4.25
CA VAL A 99 14.74 9.11 -5.08
C VAL A 99 14.12 10.37 -5.65
N LEU A 100 13.88 11.38 -4.83
CA LEU A 100 13.30 12.65 -5.26
C LEU A 100 14.19 13.37 -6.28
N ASP A 101 15.51 13.42 -6.04
CA ASP A 101 16.47 14.00 -6.99
C ASP A 101 16.39 13.31 -8.37
N LEU A 102 16.18 11.99 -8.39
CA LEU A 102 16.03 11.25 -9.65
C LEU A 102 14.69 11.54 -10.33
N LEU A 103 13.59 11.60 -9.58
CA LEU A 103 12.29 11.94 -10.14
C LEU A 103 12.26 13.38 -10.68
N ASP A 104 12.93 14.31 -9.99
CA ASP A 104 13.09 15.69 -10.44
C ASP A 104 13.93 15.80 -11.72
N GLU A 105 15.01 15.02 -11.84
CA GLU A 105 15.85 14.98 -13.04
C GLU A 105 15.05 14.62 -14.30
N TYR A 106 14.05 13.73 -14.15
CA TYR A 106 13.22 13.28 -15.28
C TYR A 106 11.85 13.94 -15.36
N ASP A 107 11.53 14.85 -14.43
CA ASP A 107 10.21 15.53 -14.31
C ASP A 107 9.04 14.51 -14.19
N ILE A 108 9.18 13.52 -13.31
CA ILE A 108 8.23 12.43 -13.11
C ILE A 108 7.44 12.63 -11.83
N ALA A 109 6.09 12.52 -11.93
CA ALA A 109 5.21 12.41 -10.79
C ALA A 109 5.25 10.99 -10.19
N ALA A 110 5.02 10.88 -8.89
CA ALA A 110 4.96 9.60 -8.17
C ALA A 110 4.07 9.69 -6.93
N SER A 111 3.62 8.54 -6.42
CA SER A 111 2.84 8.46 -5.19
C SER A 111 3.69 7.92 -4.04
N PHE A 112 3.53 8.53 -2.86
CA PHE A 112 4.26 8.15 -1.64
C PHE A 112 3.25 7.71 -0.59
N PHE A 113 3.17 6.41 -0.32
CA PHE A 113 2.34 5.86 0.73
C PHE A 113 3.19 5.69 1.98
N GLY A 114 2.69 6.13 3.13
CA GLY A 114 3.50 5.97 4.33
C GLY A 114 2.68 5.79 5.60
N PRO A 115 3.19 4.93 6.51
CA PRO A 115 2.65 4.84 7.84
C PRO A 115 2.74 6.21 8.55
N ALA A 116 1.67 6.61 9.23
CA ALA A 116 1.64 7.91 9.89
C ALA A 116 2.77 8.09 10.93
N VAL A 117 3.21 6.99 11.55
CA VAL A 117 4.36 6.98 12.47
C VAL A 117 5.66 7.28 11.73
N SER A 118 5.89 6.72 10.53
CA SER A 118 7.09 6.99 9.73
C SER A 118 7.24 8.49 9.44
N PHE A 119 6.16 9.12 8.94
CA PHE A 119 6.17 10.57 8.69
C PHE A 119 6.22 11.41 9.97
N SER A 120 5.68 10.91 11.09
CA SER A 120 5.78 11.61 12.38
C SER A 120 7.20 11.61 12.94
N LEU A 121 7.98 10.56 12.70
CA LEU A 121 9.38 10.46 13.11
C LEU A 121 10.29 11.40 12.30
N ALA A 122 9.94 11.64 11.03
CA ALA A 122 10.74 12.47 10.13
C ALA A 122 9.83 13.39 9.27
N PRO A 123 9.16 14.39 9.88
CA PRO A 123 8.16 15.23 9.19
C PRO A 123 8.73 16.04 8.03
N GLN A 124 10.03 16.33 8.02
CA GLN A 124 10.70 16.97 6.89
C GLN A 124 10.64 16.16 5.58
N MET A 125 10.27 14.90 5.62
CA MET A 125 10.03 14.10 4.41
C MET A 125 8.84 14.63 3.62
N ILE A 126 7.77 15.05 4.31
CA ILE A 126 6.58 15.61 3.68
C ILE A 126 6.93 16.89 2.92
N GLU A 127 7.67 17.79 3.56
CA GLU A 127 8.12 19.04 2.91
C GLU A 127 8.92 18.75 1.63
N LYS A 128 9.81 17.76 1.67
CA LYS A 128 10.61 17.36 0.50
C LYS A 128 9.75 16.77 -0.62
N ILE A 129 8.80 15.89 -0.28
CA ILE A 129 7.89 15.28 -1.26
C ILE A 129 7.00 16.36 -1.89
N GLN A 130 6.50 17.30 -1.10
CA GLN A 130 5.63 18.37 -1.58
C GLN A 130 6.36 19.48 -2.34
N ALA A 131 7.69 19.57 -2.25
CA ALA A 131 8.46 20.70 -2.79
C ALA A 131 8.26 20.91 -4.30
N SER A 132 8.10 19.85 -5.07
CA SER A 132 7.85 19.93 -6.51
C SER A 132 6.39 20.20 -6.88
N GLY A 133 5.46 19.97 -5.96
CA GLY A 133 4.02 20.09 -6.19
C GLY A 133 3.40 19.00 -7.09
N ARG A 134 4.20 18.00 -7.55
CA ARG A 134 3.73 16.99 -8.50
C ARG A 134 3.45 15.62 -7.87
N HIS A 135 3.85 15.40 -6.62
CA HIS A 135 3.74 14.11 -5.98
C HIS A 135 2.48 13.99 -5.12
N GLU A 136 1.97 12.78 -5.03
CA GLU A 136 0.89 12.40 -4.13
C GLU A 136 1.45 11.84 -2.82
N ILE A 137 0.71 12.06 -1.71
CA ILE A 137 0.94 11.38 -0.44
C ILE A 137 -0.34 10.64 -0.06
N GLY A 138 -0.24 9.30 0.08
CA GLY A 138 -1.31 8.39 0.49
C GLY A 138 -1.10 7.82 1.89
N ILE A 139 -2.10 7.07 2.35
CA ILE A 139 -2.10 6.40 3.66
C ILE A 139 -1.56 4.96 3.53
N HIS A 140 -0.70 4.57 4.49
CA HIS A 140 -0.17 3.20 4.61
C HIS A 140 -0.27 2.69 6.06
N GLY A 141 -1.45 2.84 6.66
CA GLY A 141 -1.71 2.50 8.06
C GLY A 141 -1.10 3.48 9.07
N TRP A 142 -1.17 3.08 10.35
CA TRP A 142 -0.62 3.87 11.46
C TRP A 142 0.87 3.61 11.70
N ILE A 143 1.24 2.32 11.92
CA ILE A 143 2.60 1.87 12.25
C ILE A 143 3.02 0.66 11.40
N HIS A 144 2.42 0.54 10.21
CA HIS A 144 2.60 -0.60 9.31
C HIS A 144 2.02 -1.90 9.89
N GLU A 145 0.91 -1.83 10.59
CA GLU A 145 0.18 -2.95 11.19
C GLU A 145 -0.32 -3.94 10.13
N ARG A 146 -0.65 -5.16 10.57
CA ARG A 146 -1.26 -6.17 9.70
C ARG A 146 -2.77 -6.17 9.91
N ASN A 147 -3.53 -5.57 9.01
CA ASN A 147 -4.98 -5.38 9.11
C ASN A 147 -5.72 -6.69 9.37
N ALA A 148 -5.44 -7.75 8.60
CA ALA A 148 -6.12 -9.05 8.73
C ALA A 148 -5.92 -9.75 10.09
N THR A 149 -5.04 -9.23 10.94
CA THR A 149 -4.84 -9.76 12.30
C THR A 149 -5.53 -8.93 13.37
N LEU A 150 -6.20 -7.83 12.99
CA LEU A 150 -6.84 -6.90 13.90
C LEU A 150 -8.35 -7.16 14.00
N PRO A 151 -8.95 -6.99 15.18
CA PRO A 151 -10.39 -6.83 15.28
C PRO A 151 -10.85 -5.57 14.53
N LYS A 152 -12.08 -5.58 14.01
CA LYS A 152 -12.61 -4.46 13.20
C LYS A 152 -12.50 -3.10 13.89
N ASP A 153 -12.84 -3.01 15.15
CA ASP A 153 -12.81 -1.78 15.95
C ASP A 153 -11.39 -1.24 16.14
N GLU A 154 -10.41 -2.13 16.21
CA GLU A 154 -9.01 -1.73 16.33
C GLU A 154 -8.44 -1.29 14.96
N GLU A 155 -8.78 -1.99 13.87
CA GLU A 155 -8.42 -1.57 12.51
C GLU A 155 -9.00 -0.18 12.20
N GLU A 156 -10.30 0.02 12.47
CA GLU A 156 -10.96 1.32 12.30
C GLU A 156 -10.29 2.42 13.13
N ARG A 157 -10.00 2.14 14.40
CA ARG A 157 -9.33 3.09 15.30
C ARG A 157 -7.96 3.51 14.78
N LEU A 158 -7.15 2.55 14.31
CA LEU A 158 -5.80 2.83 13.79
C LEU A 158 -5.86 3.57 12.46
N LEU A 159 -6.77 3.19 11.57
CA LEU A 159 -6.94 3.86 10.28
C LEU A 159 -7.40 5.32 10.48
N ARG A 160 -8.41 5.58 11.34
CA ARG A 160 -8.83 6.96 11.69
C ARG A 160 -7.66 7.75 12.24
N LYS A 161 -6.91 7.18 13.17
CA LYS A 161 -5.72 7.81 13.77
C LYS A 161 -4.67 8.15 12.71
N ALA A 162 -4.45 7.26 11.74
CA ALA A 162 -3.52 7.51 10.63
C ALA A 162 -4.02 8.65 9.74
N VAL A 163 -5.30 8.65 9.36
CA VAL A 163 -5.91 9.70 8.54
C VAL A 163 -5.81 11.06 9.22
N ASP A 164 -6.19 11.15 10.50
CA ASP A 164 -6.13 12.40 11.25
C ASP A 164 -4.70 12.94 11.31
N ARG A 165 -3.75 12.07 11.66
CA ARG A 165 -2.35 12.46 11.76
C ARG A 165 -1.75 12.88 10.41
N MET A 166 -2.03 12.13 9.35
CA MET A 166 -1.54 12.47 8.02
C MET A 166 -2.19 13.74 7.49
N THR A 167 -3.47 13.97 7.78
CA THR A 167 -4.14 15.23 7.42
C THR A 167 -3.46 16.43 8.08
N GLU A 168 -3.11 16.31 9.36
CA GLU A 168 -2.37 17.34 10.10
C GLU A 168 -0.99 17.61 9.47
N LEU A 169 -0.23 16.54 9.17
CA LEU A 169 1.13 16.62 8.66
C LEU A 169 1.19 17.13 7.21
N VAL A 170 0.30 16.65 6.35
CA VAL A 170 0.27 16.96 4.91
C VAL A 170 -0.43 18.29 4.61
N GLY A 171 -1.30 18.76 5.52
CA GLY A 171 -2.11 19.95 5.34
C GLY A 171 -3.36 19.76 4.49
N LYS A 172 -3.57 18.57 3.93
CA LYS A 172 -4.79 18.12 3.24
C LYS A 172 -5.04 16.65 3.58
N ARG A 173 -6.31 16.23 3.55
CA ARG A 173 -6.66 14.83 3.76
C ARG A 173 -6.17 13.97 2.58
N PRO A 174 -5.35 12.94 2.81
CA PRO A 174 -5.02 11.96 1.77
C PRO A 174 -6.27 11.16 1.37
N ILE A 175 -6.37 10.79 0.10
CA ILE A 175 -7.53 10.10 -0.48
C ILE A 175 -7.19 8.72 -1.04
N GLY A 176 -5.91 8.39 -1.15
CA GLY A 176 -5.42 7.10 -1.57
C GLY A 176 -4.99 6.25 -0.39
N TYR A 177 -5.23 4.94 -0.50
CA TYR A 177 -4.85 3.96 0.51
C TYR A 177 -4.04 2.83 -0.11
N ARG A 178 -3.11 2.33 0.69
CA ARG A 178 -2.41 1.06 0.46
C ARG A 178 -2.29 0.33 1.80
N ALA A 179 -2.77 -0.91 1.85
CA ALA A 179 -2.67 -1.72 3.07
C ALA A 179 -1.21 -2.08 3.37
N PRO A 180 -0.74 -1.93 4.62
CA PRO A 180 0.60 -2.36 5.00
C PRO A 180 0.87 -3.83 4.64
N SER A 181 1.97 -4.12 3.96
CA SER A 181 2.29 -5.44 3.40
C SER A 181 1.18 -6.01 2.50
N TRP A 182 0.35 -5.15 1.89
CA TRP A 182 -0.85 -5.50 1.12
C TRP A 182 -1.80 -6.45 1.87
N ASN A 183 -1.75 -6.36 3.21
CA ASN A 183 -2.51 -7.21 4.11
C ASN A 183 -3.93 -6.65 4.30
N PHE A 184 -4.76 -6.84 3.29
CA PHE A 184 -6.16 -6.43 3.26
C PHE A 184 -7.00 -7.35 4.15
N SER A 185 -7.82 -6.79 5.04
CA SER A 185 -8.71 -7.54 5.93
C SER A 185 -10.11 -7.66 5.34
N ASP A 186 -10.93 -8.48 5.97
CA ASP A 186 -12.36 -8.59 5.66
C ASP A 186 -13.14 -7.28 5.88
N ASN A 187 -12.58 -6.33 6.64
CA ASN A 187 -13.23 -5.09 7.01
C ASN A 187 -12.64 -3.88 6.27
N THR A 188 -11.46 -4.03 5.67
CA THR A 188 -10.71 -2.89 5.10
C THR A 188 -11.53 -2.13 4.07
N LEU A 189 -12.19 -2.83 3.14
CA LEU A 189 -12.98 -2.19 2.08
C LEU A 189 -14.09 -1.29 2.65
N ASP A 190 -14.90 -1.83 3.56
CA ASP A 190 -16.00 -1.09 4.17
C ASP A 190 -15.47 0.16 4.90
N LEU A 191 -14.35 0.03 5.64
CA LEU A 191 -13.73 1.15 6.35
C LEU A 191 -13.21 2.22 5.39
N LEU A 192 -12.63 1.84 4.27
CA LEU A 192 -12.16 2.78 3.25
C LEU A 192 -13.31 3.56 2.62
N MET A 193 -14.39 2.86 2.26
CA MET A 193 -15.60 3.47 1.69
C MET A 193 -16.27 4.40 2.70
N ASP A 194 -16.47 3.97 3.94
CA ASP A 194 -17.07 4.75 5.03
C ASP A 194 -16.27 6.01 5.35
N MET A 195 -14.95 5.96 5.20
CA MET A 195 -14.07 7.10 5.41
C MET A 195 -13.89 7.96 4.16
N GLY A 196 -14.48 7.62 3.02
CA GLY A 196 -14.43 8.39 1.78
C GLY A 196 -13.06 8.41 1.12
N PHE A 197 -12.34 7.29 1.12
CA PHE A 197 -11.17 7.12 0.26
C PHE A 197 -11.62 7.01 -1.20
N LEU A 198 -10.76 7.43 -2.12
CA LEU A 198 -11.06 7.40 -3.55
C LEU A 198 -10.70 6.05 -4.17
N TYR A 199 -9.66 5.40 -3.68
CA TYR A 199 -9.13 4.16 -4.22
C TYR A 199 -8.29 3.38 -3.22
N ASP A 200 -8.09 2.10 -3.52
CA ASP A 200 -7.08 1.22 -2.93
C ASP A 200 -6.02 0.83 -3.96
N SER A 201 -4.85 0.42 -3.48
CA SER A 201 -3.76 -0.14 -4.28
C SER A 201 -3.05 -1.23 -3.47
N SER A 202 -3.80 -2.33 -3.20
CA SER A 202 -3.31 -3.45 -2.36
C SER A 202 -3.66 -4.82 -2.90
N LEU A 203 -4.67 -4.93 -3.78
CA LEU A 203 -5.17 -6.20 -4.29
C LEU A 203 -4.50 -6.56 -5.62
N MET A 204 -4.53 -7.86 -5.99
CA MET A 204 -3.70 -8.45 -7.05
C MET A 204 -4.52 -9.32 -8.02
N ALA A 205 -5.79 -8.95 -8.25
CA ALA A 205 -6.66 -9.84 -9.01
C ALA A 205 -6.68 -9.58 -10.53
N ASP A 206 -6.00 -8.54 -11.00
CA ASP A 206 -5.89 -8.18 -12.42
C ASP A 206 -4.63 -7.34 -12.65
N ASP A 207 -4.18 -7.22 -13.89
CA ASP A 207 -3.11 -6.31 -14.34
C ASP A 207 -3.65 -4.91 -14.72
N ARG A 208 -4.97 -4.73 -14.68
CA ARG A 208 -5.71 -3.54 -15.09
C ARG A 208 -6.46 -2.95 -13.91
N PRO A 209 -6.68 -1.63 -13.90
CA PRO A 209 -7.59 -1.04 -12.94
C PRO A 209 -8.97 -1.68 -13.00
N TYR A 210 -9.57 -1.98 -11.86
CA TYR A 210 -10.89 -2.59 -11.81
C TYR A 210 -11.78 -2.02 -10.72
N GLU A 211 -13.09 -2.16 -10.89
CA GLU A 211 -14.05 -1.91 -9.84
C GLU A 211 -14.07 -3.08 -8.86
N ILE A 212 -14.01 -2.80 -7.57
CA ILE A 212 -14.13 -3.84 -6.55
C ILE A 212 -15.59 -4.25 -6.43
N VAL A 213 -15.83 -5.56 -6.39
CA VAL A 213 -17.12 -6.19 -6.09
C VAL A 213 -17.08 -6.76 -4.68
N ALA A 214 -18.07 -6.44 -3.86
CA ALA A 214 -18.23 -6.98 -2.52
C ALA A 214 -19.52 -7.81 -2.40
N ASN A 215 -19.40 -9.06 -1.96
CA ASN A 215 -20.54 -9.99 -1.84
C ASN A 215 -21.38 -10.11 -3.12
N GLY A 216 -20.74 -10.01 -4.28
CA GLY A 216 -21.38 -10.10 -5.59
C GLY A 216 -21.94 -8.79 -6.14
N GLU A 217 -21.85 -7.68 -5.40
CA GLU A 217 -22.39 -6.37 -5.80
C GLU A 217 -21.26 -5.37 -6.12
N PRO A 218 -21.37 -4.59 -7.22
CA PRO A 218 -20.44 -3.51 -7.53
C PRO A 218 -20.41 -2.45 -6.42
N THR A 219 -19.23 -1.96 -6.07
CA THR A 219 -19.08 -0.99 -4.97
C THR A 219 -18.85 0.44 -5.42
N GLY A 220 -18.51 0.66 -6.69
CA GLY A 220 -18.05 1.95 -7.17
C GLY A 220 -16.63 2.32 -6.70
N PHE A 221 -15.93 1.42 -6.00
CA PHE A 221 -14.59 1.66 -5.47
C PHE A 221 -13.53 1.11 -6.43
N VAL A 222 -12.49 1.89 -6.69
CA VAL A 222 -11.45 1.56 -7.68
C VAL A 222 -10.26 0.90 -7.00
N GLU A 223 -9.80 -0.19 -7.59
CA GLU A 223 -8.50 -0.79 -7.31
C GLU A 223 -7.51 -0.44 -8.41
N LEU A 224 -6.32 0.03 -8.00
CA LEU A 224 -5.12 0.05 -8.83
C LEU A 224 -4.24 -1.13 -8.42
N PRO A 225 -4.31 -2.26 -9.13
CA PRO A 225 -3.72 -3.50 -8.67
C PRO A 225 -2.20 -3.42 -8.55
N VAL A 226 -1.68 -4.18 -7.62
CA VAL A 226 -0.25 -4.36 -7.35
C VAL A 226 0.14 -5.81 -7.60
N ASP A 227 1.43 -6.08 -7.73
CA ASP A 227 1.96 -7.44 -7.82
C ASP A 227 3.31 -7.55 -7.09
N TRP A 228 3.55 -8.69 -6.42
CA TRP A 228 4.82 -8.98 -5.75
C TRP A 228 6.02 -9.03 -6.70
N ILE A 229 5.80 -9.27 -8.00
CA ILE A 229 6.83 -9.22 -9.05
C ILE A 229 7.30 -7.77 -9.26
N LEU A 230 6.39 -6.80 -9.07
CA LEU A 230 6.63 -5.37 -9.20
C LEU A 230 6.77 -4.67 -7.84
N ASP A 231 7.39 -5.36 -6.87
CA ASP A 231 7.74 -4.83 -5.56
C ASP A 231 9.24 -5.07 -5.26
N ASP A 232 9.95 -4.04 -4.85
CA ASP A 232 11.37 -4.17 -4.54
C ASP A 232 11.65 -4.87 -3.20
N ALA A 233 10.67 -4.92 -2.27
CA ALA A 233 10.86 -5.54 -0.96
C ALA A 233 11.12 -7.05 -1.04
N PRO A 234 10.31 -7.88 -1.70
CA PRO A 234 10.60 -9.31 -1.81
C PRO A 234 11.85 -9.61 -2.65
N LEU A 235 12.22 -8.72 -3.57
CA LEU A 235 13.33 -8.93 -4.50
C LEU A 235 14.67 -8.40 -3.97
N MET A 236 14.66 -7.31 -3.20
CA MET A 236 15.88 -6.59 -2.80
C MET A 236 16.08 -6.45 -1.29
N ASN A 237 15.21 -7.05 -0.45
CA ASN A 237 15.38 -6.99 1.00
C ASN A 237 16.63 -7.77 1.43
N PRO A 238 17.65 -7.12 2.01
CA PRO A 238 18.90 -7.78 2.41
C PRO A 238 18.74 -8.73 3.61
N LEU A 239 17.62 -8.64 4.32
CA LEU A 239 17.28 -9.52 5.43
C LEU A 239 16.43 -10.71 4.99
N GLY A 240 16.02 -10.75 3.72
CA GLY A 240 15.30 -11.87 3.14
C GLY A 240 16.25 -12.99 2.73
N ASP A 241 15.75 -14.22 2.72
CA ASP A 241 16.51 -15.41 2.31
C ASP A 241 16.92 -15.41 0.82
N ARG A 242 16.39 -14.46 0.03
CA ARG A 242 16.54 -14.40 -1.42
C ARG A 242 16.87 -12.98 -1.92
N TYR A 243 18.09 -12.54 -1.60
CA TYR A 243 18.58 -11.30 -2.16
C TYR A 243 18.85 -11.44 -3.66
N SER A 244 18.09 -10.76 -4.49
CA SER A 244 18.25 -10.78 -5.94
C SER A 244 19.34 -9.83 -6.40
N ASN A 245 20.03 -10.19 -7.48
CA ASN A 245 20.95 -9.28 -8.14
C ASN A 245 20.14 -8.09 -8.73
N PRO A 246 20.47 -6.83 -8.43
CA PRO A 246 19.74 -5.67 -8.95
C PRO A 246 19.62 -5.64 -10.48
N ARG A 247 20.57 -6.23 -11.21
CA ARG A 247 20.51 -6.29 -12.68
C ARG A 247 19.46 -7.27 -13.20
N ASP A 248 19.25 -8.37 -12.50
CA ASP A 248 18.21 -9.33 -12.85
C ASP A 248 16.83 -8.73 -12.54
N VAL A 249 16.70 -7.98 -11.42
CA VAL A 249 15.47 -7.25 -11.08
C VAL A 249 15.15 -6.18 -12.13
N LEU A 250 16.15 -5.44 -12.61
CA LEU A 250 15.95 -4.49 -13.71
C LEU A 250 15.37 -5.18 -14.96
N GLN A 251 15.86 -6.39 -15.29
CA GLN A 251 15.35 -7.11 -16.45
C GLN A 251 13.88 -7.52 -16.25
N VAL A 252 13.52 -8.01 -15.07
CA VAL A 252 12.11 -8.31 -14.73
C VAL A 252 11.24 -7.06 -14.92
N TYR A 253 11.61 -5.93 -14.34
CA TYR A 253 10.84 -4.69 -14.47
C TYR A 253 10.70 -4.19 -15.91
N LYS A 254 11.72 -4.39 -16.74
CA LYS A 254 11.65 -4.04 -18.18
C LYS A 254 10.71 -4.95 -18.95
N ASP A 255 10.74 -6.25 -18.68
CA ASP A 255 9.90 -7.23 -19.35
C ASP A 255 8.43 -7.00 -18.99
N GLU A 256 8.13 -6.76 -17.69
CA GLU A 256 6.79 -6.41 -17.22
C GLU A 256 6.27 -5.11 -17.85
N PHE A 257 7.12 -4.07 -17.91
CA PHE A 257 6.72 -2.83 -18.57
C PHE A 257 6.49 -3.02 -20.07
N ASP A 258 7.35 -3.75 -20.77
CA ASP A 258 7.23 -3.96 -22.21
C ASP A 258 5.92 -4.68 -22.56
N VAL A 259 5.48 -5.66 -21.75
CA VAL A 259 4.19 -6.34 -21.92
C VAL A 259 3.02 -5.40 -21.58
N ALA A 260 3.06 -4.67 -20.47
CA ALA A 260 2.04 -3.67 -20.12
C ALA A 260 1.89 -2.60 -21.23
N TYR A 261 2.99 -2.19 -21.84
CA TYR A 261 2.98 -1.28 -22.98
C TYR A 261 2.30 -1.90 -24.22
N GLU A 262 2.56 -3.18 -24.53
CA GLU A 262 1.93 -3.88 -25.64
C GLU A 262 0.42 -4.04 -25.42
N GLU A 263 0.01 -4.33 -24.21
CA GLU A 263 -1.40 -4.49 -23.83
C GLU A 263 -2.15 -3.16 -23.69
N GLY A 264 -1.46 -2.06 -23.49
CA GLY A 264 -2.06 -0.74 -23.36
C GLY A 264 -2.78 -0.55 -22.01
N THR A 265 -2.14 -0.96 -20.91
CA THR A 265 -2.72 -0.95 -19.57
C THR A 265 -1.91 -0.07 -18.59
N THR A 266 -1.74 -0.52 -17.35
CA THR A 266 -0.93 0.15 -16.32
C THR A 266 0.37 -0.62 -16.06
N PHE A 267 1.41 0.11 -15.69
CA PHE A 267 2.61 -0.44 -15.06
C PHE A 267 2.73 0.21 -13.67
N VAL A 268 2.35 -0.55 -12.64
CA VAL A 268 2.34 -0.11 -11.23
C VAL A 268 3.54 -0.70 -10.52
N LEU A 269 4.55 0.11 -10.24
CA LEU A 269 5.78 -0.31 -9.58
C LEU A 269 5.83 0.21 -8.14
N THR A 270 5.89 -0.70 -7.19
CA THR A 270 6.03 -0.40 -5.76
C THR A 270 7.50 -0.52 -5.34
N MET A 271 7.97 0.49 -4.66
CA MET A 271 9.34 0.56 -4.17
C MET A 271 9.38 1.11 -2.75
N HIS A 272 10.48 0.86 -2.05
CA HIS A 272 10.70 1.36 -0.71
C HIS A 272 11.98 2.21 -0.69
N PRO A 273 11.95 3.48 -0.26
CA PRO A 273 13.16 4.31 -0.25
C PRO A 273 14.35 3.63 0.42
N HIS A 274 14.13 2.95 1.55
CA HIS A 274 15.18 2.24 2.28
C HIS A 274 15.69 0.97 1.57
N TYR A 275 15.08 0.55 0.44
CA TYR A 275 15.58 -0.51 -0.44
C TYR A 275 16.10 0.06 -1.75
N ILE A 276 15.24 0.65 -2.61
CA ILE A 276 15.63 1.13 -3.94
C ILE A 276 16.63 2.29 -3.88
N GLY A 277 16.62 3.09 -2.81
CA GLY A 277 17.47 4.27 -2.67
C GLY A 277 18.95 3.98 -2.39
N HIS A 278 19.38 2.72 -2.27
CA HIS A 278 20.79 2.37 -2.17
C HIS A 278 21.54 2.60 -3.48
N ARG A 279 22.86 2.86 -3.41
CA ARG A 279 23.71 3.25 -4.56
C ARG A 279 23.60 2.33 -5.77
N SER A 280 23.63 1.02 -5.57
CA SER A 280 23.55 0.03 -6.66
C SER A 280 22.13 -0.18 -7.18
N ARG A 281 21.11 0.25 -6.40
CA ARG A 281 19.71 0.00 -6.72
C ARG A 281 19.05 1.22 -7.36
N ILE A 282 19.40 2.43 -6.94
CA ILE A 282 18.88 3.64 -7.60
C ILE A 282 19.25 3.69 -9.09
N VAL A 283 20.34 3.01 -9.49
CA VAL A 283 20.72 2.84 -10.89
C VAL A 283 19.70 1.98 -11.64
N VAL A 284 19.08 0.98 -10.97
CA VAL A 284 18.00 0.17 -11.56
C VAL A 284 16.81 1.05 -11.91
N LEU A 285 16.38 1.91 -11.00
CA LEU A 285 15.26 2.82 -11.24
C LEU A 285 15.60 3.81 -12.38
N ARG A 286 16.81 4.36 -12.40
CA ARG A 286 17.26 5.25 -13.49
C ARG A 286 17.18 4.56 -14.84
N GLU A 287 17.80 3.41 -14.99
CA GLU A 287 17.85 2.67 -16.25
C GLU A 287 16.47 2.15 -16.69
N LEU A 288 15.57 1.88 -15.75
CA LEU A 288 14.18 1.56 -16.04
C LEU A 288 13.44 2.78 -16.60
N ILE A 289 13.56 3.95 -15.97
CA ILE A 289 12.97 5.19 -16.47
C ILE A 289 13.48 5.52 -17.87
N GLU A 290 14.78 5.37 -18.11
CA GLU A 290 15.38 5.59 -19.43
C GLU A 290 14.85 4.61 -20.48
N HIS A 291 14.64 3.33 -20.13
CA HIS A 291 14.03 2.33 -20.98
C HIS A 291 12.58 2.69 -21.35
N ILE A 292 11.76 3.04 -20.35
CA ILE A 292 10.36 3.43 -20.49
C ILE A 292 10.24 4.65 -21.43
N ARG A 293 11.06 5.65 -21.25
CA ARG A 293 11.04 6.89 -22.05
C ARG A 293 11.43 6.72 -23.53
N GLN A 294 11.96 5.58 -23.91
CA GLN A 294 12.21 5.26 -25.33
C GLN A 294 10.93 4.91 -26.09
N LYS A 295 9.85 4.55 -25.39
CA LYS A 295 8.57 4.20 -25.99
C LYS A 295 7.70 5.46 -26.17
N PRO A 296 7.06 5.66 -27.33
CA PRO A 296 6.09 6.76 -27.49
C PRO A 296 4.78 6.46 -26.75
N GLY A 297 4.04 7.50 -26.36
CA GLY A 297 2.72 7.32 -25.75
C GLY A 297 2.76 6.70 -24.34
N VAL A 298 3.75 7.07 -23.56
CA VAL A 298 3.84 6.75 -22.13
C VAL A 298 3.43 7.96 -21.33
N TRP A 299 2.55 7.76 -20.37
CA TRP A 299 2.16 8.77 -19.41
C TRP A 299 2.64 8.38 -18.00
N PHE A 300 3.37 9.28 -17.34
CA PHE A 300 3.74 9.14 -15.94
C PHE A 300 2.77 9.95 -15.08
N GLY A 301 2.08 9.30 -14.16
CA GLY A 301 1.12 9.95 -13.27
C GLY A 301 1.23 9.50 -11.83
N THR A 302 0.48 10.18 -10.95
CA THR A 302 0.21 9.68 -9.60
C THR A 302 -0.92 8.66 -9.63
N HIS A 303 -1.08 7.90 -8.55
CA HIS A 303 -2.22 6.99 -8.41
C HIS A 303 -3.54 7.79 -8.36
N GLU A 304 -3.56 8.94 -7.67
CA GLU A 304 -4.72 9.83 -7.66
C GLU A 304 -5.10 10.28 -9.07
N ASP A 305 -4.14 10.72 -9.89
CA ASP A 305 -4.41 11.17 -11.26
C ASP A 305 -4.95 10.03 -12.12
N ALA A 306 -4.37 8.83 -11.99
CA ALA A 306 -4.82 7.66 -12.73
C ALA A 306 -6.25 7.25 -12.35
N VAL A 307 -6.58 7.22 -11.06
CA VAL A 307 -7.93 6.88 -10.61
C VAL A 307 -8.95 7.91 -11.04
N ARG A 308 -8.64 9.20 -10.95
CA ARG A 308 -9.55 10.25 -11.43
C ARG A 308 -9.81 10.12 -12.94
N TRP A 309 -8.77 9.78 -13.71
CA TRP A 309 -8.92 9.51 -15.14
C TRP A 309 -9.81 8.28 -15.40
N VAL A 310 -9.51 7.17 -14.73
CA VAL A 310 -10.26 5.91 -14.85
C VAL A 310 -11.74 6.11 -14.49
N ARG A 311 -12.05 6.77 -13.38
CA ARG A 311 -13.41 7.07 -12.95
C ARG A 311 -14.17 7.90 -13.99
N LYS A 312 -13.54 8.94 -14.51
CA LYS A 312 -14.11 9.80 -15.55
C LYS A 312 -14.43 9.01 -16.82
N GLU A 313 -13.47 8.23 -17.32
CA GLU A 313 -13.66 7.44 -18.56
C GLU A 313 -14.68 6.30 -18.38
N ALA A 314 -14.82 5.77 -17.17
CA ALA A 314 -15.79 4.76 -16.81
C ALA A 314 -17.21 5.31 -16.52
N GLY A 315 -17.39 6.64 -16.54
CA GLY A 315 -18.66 7.28 -16.17
C GLY A 315 -19.01 7.10 -14.69
N MET A 316 -18.02 6.96 -13.82
CA MET A 316 -18.16 6.91 -12.36
C MET A 316 -18.04 8.33 -11.85
N ASP A 317 -19.07 9.16 -12.10
CA ASP A 317 -19.03 10.57 -11.77
C ASP A 317 -18.78 10.79 -10.28
N ASP A 318 -17.85 11.71 -9.99
CA ASP A 318 -17.67 12.24 -8.64
C ASP A 318 -18.91 13.10 -8.31
N GLU A 319 -19.72 12.65 -7.35
CA GLU A 319 -20.70 13.51 -6.69
C GLU A 319 -20.03 14.49 -5.71
#